data_98b82cda9e0087135213ab22f6ea1acf
#
_entry.id   98b82cda9e0087135213ab22f6ea1acf
#
_cell.length_a   1.000
_cell.length_b   1.000
_cell.length_c   1.000
_cell.angle_alpha   90.00
_cell.angle_beta   90.00
_cell.angle_gamma   90.00
#
_symmetry.space_group_name_H-M   'P 1'
#
loop_
_entity.id
_entity.type
_entity.pdbx_description
1 polymer ?
#
loop_
_entity_poly.entity_id
_entity_poly.type
_entity_poly.pdbx_seq_one_letter_code
_entity_poly.pdbx_strand_id
1 'polypeptide(L)'
;MITAAIKSADWSIQRSGTYLLLQVSERDARAVCEAISAGGEFVAEIKKASRKRSLTANGYLWALCDQISAKLAKSGLAISPEDVYRKHVKIGGVREYFAVKEAAVERTKERWEKRGTGWFVEIIDDCKIKGCKKICLYYGSSTYTTEEMQRLLTSVV
;
A
#
# COMPACT_ATOMS: atom_id res chain seq x y z
N MET A 1 -16.18 14.00 5.12
CA MET A 1 -16.12 12.59 5.58
C MET A 1 -15.56 12.56 6.98
N ILE A 2 -16.30 12.02 7.95
CA ILE A 2 -15.86 11.88 9.35
C ILE A 2 -15.28 10.48 9.52
N THR A 3 -14.12 10.37 10.16
CA THR A 3 -13.46 9.09 10.45
C THR A 3 -13.29 8.95 11.95
N ALA A 4 -13.82 7.88 12.53
CA ALA A 4 -13.72 7.58 13.95
C ALA A 4 -13.04 6.24 14.18
N ALA A 5 -12.15 6.18 15.19
CA ALA A 5 -11.52 4.93 15.60
C ALA A 5 -12.42 4.19 16.61
N ILE A 6 -12.91 3.02 16.21
CA ILE A 6 -13.79 2.17 17.04
C ILE A 6 -12.92 1.35 17.99
N LYS A 7 -13.15 1.46 19.28
CA LYS A 7 -12.46 0.71 20.34
C LYS A 7 -13.17 -0.60 20.66
N SER A 8 -14.48 -0.58 20.72
CA SER A 8 -15.34 -1.74 20.91
C SER A 8 -16.70 -1.53 20.27
N ALA A 9 -17.42 -2.60 20.05
CA ALA A 9 -18.79 -2.58 19.53
C ALA A 9 -19.67 -3.51 20.37
N ASP A 10 -20.92 -3.08 20.61
CA ASP A 10 -21.96 -3.86 21.25
C ASP A 10 -23.28 -3.61 20.52
N TRP A 11 -24.31 -4.37 20.82
CA TRP A 11 -25.63 -4.16 20.24
C TRP A 11 -26.72 -4.38 21.27
N SER A 12 -27.84 -3.69 21.10
CA SER A 12 -29.00 -3.87 21.94
C SER A 12 -30.29 -3.87 21.13
N ILE A 13 -31.27 -4.65 21.57
CA ILE A 13 -32.63 -4.68 21.02
C ILE A 13 -33.54 -3.94 21.99
N GLN A 14 -34.21 -2.90 21.51
CA GLN A 14 -35.20 -2.14 22.24
C GLN A 14 -36.54 -2.16 21.48
N ARG A 15 -37.63 -1.74 22.11
CA ARG A 15 -38.95 -1.66 21.45
C ARG A 15 -38.95 -0.79 20.20
N SER A 16 -38.06 0.22 20.15
CA SER A 16 -37.89 1.15 19.05
C SER A 16 -36.99 0.64 17.92
N GLY A 17 -36.33 -0.51 18.11
CA GLY A 17 -35.44 -1.10 17.08
C GLY A 17 -34.18 -1.73 17.63
N THR A 18 -33.32 -2.14 16.73
CA THR A 18 -31.98 -2.69 17.05
C THR A 18 -30.94 -1.58 16.92
N TYR A 19 -30.10 -1.45 17.95
CA TYR A 19 -29.06 -0.43 18.03
C TYR A 19 -27.70 -1.09 17.98
N LEU A 20 -26.80 -0.51 17.18
CA LEU A 20 -25.36 -0.80 17.21
C LEU A 20 -24.66 0.28 18.03
N LEU A 21 -24.04 -0.08 19.11
CA LEU A 21 -23.30 0.81 20.02
C LEU A 21 -21.81 0.71 19.71
N LEU A 22 -21.20 1.80 19.35
CA LEU A 22 -19.78 1.88 19.06
C LEU A 22 -19.06 2.73 20.10
N GLN A 23 -18.05 2.18 20.75
CA GLN A 23 -17.18 2.95 21.62
C GLN A 23 -16.13 3.67 20.78
N VAL A 24 -16.19 4.97 20.75
CA VAL A 24 -15.27 5.87 20.04
C VAL A 24 -14.72 6.93 21.01
N SER A 25 -13.82 7.79 20.54
CA SER A 25 -13.42 8.97 21.35
C SER A 25 -14.58 9.95 21.51
N GLU A 26 -14.61 10.72 22.61
CA GLU A 26 -15.64 11.76 22.83
C GLU A 26 -15.66 12.78 21.67
N ARG A 27 -14.50 13.18 21.19
CA ARG A 27 -14.36 14.08 20.04
C ARG A 27 -15.05 13.54 18.79
N ASP A 28 -14.81 12.25 18.48
CA ASP A 28 -15.37 11.61 17.28
C ASP A 28 -16.87 11.42 17.45
N ALA A 29 -17.34 11.03 18.64
CA ALA A 29 -18.77 10.90 18.94
C ALA A 29 -19.50 12.22 18.73
N ARG A 30 -18.96 13.32 19.26
CA ARG A 30 -19.54 14.67 19.12
C ARG A 30 -19.62 15.07 17.65
N ALA A 31 -18.54 14.90 16.87
CA ALA A 31 -18.52 15.25 15.45
C ALA A 31 -19.55 14.43 14.63
N VAL A 32 -19.73 13.15 14.94
CA VAL A 32 -20.71 12.29 14.26
C VAL A 32 -22.14 12.73 14.63
N CYS A 33 -22.41 12.97 15.92
CA CYS A 33 -23.74 13.42 16.38
C CYS A 33 -24.12 14.78 15.79
N GLU A 34 -23.20 15.73 15.75
CA GLU A 34 -23.43 17.05 15.14
C GLU A 34 -23.77 16.94 13.66
N ALA A 35 -23.03 16.09 12.91
CA ALA A 35 -23.29 15.87 11.51
C ALA A 35 -24.69 15.24 11.28
N ILE A 36 -25.06 14.22 12.07
CA ILE A 36 -26.38 13.56 11.96
C ILE A 36 -27.51 14.53 12.32
N SER A 37 -27.32 15.34 13.36
CA SER A 37 -28.31 16.33 13.81
C SER A 37 -28.54 17.44 12.77
N ALA A 38 -27.59 17.70 11.90
CA ALA A 38 -27.76 18.63 10.79
C ALA A 38 -28.71 18.14 9.69
N GLY A 39 -29.13 16.86 9.75
CA GLY A 39 -30.05 16.24 8.81
C GLY A 39 -29.37 15.70 7.55
N GLY A 40 -30.07 14.79 6.86
CA GLY A 40 -29.61 14.15 5.63
C GLY A 40 -29.56 12.62 5.74
N GLU A 41 -29.23 11.94 4.63
CA GLU A 41 -28.96 10.52 4.62
C GLU A 41 -27.49 10.24 4.90
N PHE A 42 -27.21 9.30 5.80
CA PHE A 42 -25.87 8.92 6.19
C PHE A 42 -25.61 7.45 5.94
N VAL A 43 -24.42 7.14 5.43
CA VAL A 43 -23.91 5.78 5.27
C VAL A 43 -22.68 5.64 6.17
N ALA A 44 -22.67 4.63 7.04
CA ALA A 44 -21.52 4.26 7.84
C ALA A 44 -20.81 3.07 7.21
N GLU A 45 -19.49 3.19 6.99
CA GLU A 45 -18.64 2.11 6.50
C GLU A 45 -17.63 1.73 7.60
N ILE A 46 -17.70 0.48 8.06
CA ILE A 46 -16.76 -0.03 9.06
C ILE A 46 -15.70 -0.88 8.36
N LYS A 47 -14.46 -0.41 8.45
CA LYS A 47 -13.29 -1.12 7.91
C LYS A 47 -12.36 -1.54 9.02
N LYS A 48 -11.73 -2.71 8.88
CA LYS A 48 -10.64 -3.09 9.76
C LYS A 48 -9.54 -2.03 9.69
N ALA A 49 -9.16 -1.47 10.85
CA ALA A 49 -8.06 -0.53 10.91
C ALA A 49 -6.77 -1.22 10.44
N SER A 50 -6.27 -0.86 9.29
CA SER A 50 -4.90 -1.20 8.93
C SER A 50 -3.97 -0.26 9.71
N ARG A 51 -2.96 -0.78 10.37
CA ARG A 51 -1.88 0.05 10.90
C ARG A 51 -1.23 0.76 9.71
N LYS A 52 -1.61 2.02 9.49
CA LYS A 52 -0.90 2.84 8.51
C LYS A 52 0.55 2.90 8.95
N ARG A 53 1.43 2.40 8.09
CA ARG A 53 2.87 2.53 8.27
C ARG A 53 3.24 3.99 8.49
N SER A 54 4.17 4.27 9.39
CA SER A 54 4.66 5.62 9.60
C SER A 54 5.33 6.13 8.32
N LEU A 55 5.08 7.37 7.93
CA LEU A 55 5.78 8.06 6.84
C LEU A 55 7.30 8.03 7.05
N THR A 56 7.73 7.97 8.31
CA THR A 56 9.13 7.85 8.73
C THR A 56 9.84 6.62 8.15
N ALA A 57 9.17 5.44 8.12
CA ALA A 57 9.79 4.23 7.58
C ALA A 57 10.05 4.34 6.06
N ASN A 58 9.16 5.00 5.32
CA ASN A 58 9.38 5.25 3.90
C ASN A 58 10.47 6.31 3.67
N GLY A 59 10.48 7.38 4.47
CA GLY A 59 11.54 8.38 4.43
C GLY A 59 12.91 7.78 4.75
N TYR A 60 12.99 6.89 5.74
CA TYR A 60 14.22 6.17 6.08
C TYR A 60 14.71 5.28 4.93
N LEU A 61 13.81 4.55 4.26
CA LEU A 61 14.16 3.75 3.09
C LEU A 61 14.79 4.61 1.99
N TRP A 62 14.20 5.76 1.67
CA TRP A 62 14.74 6.67 0.66
C TRP A 62 16.08 7.26 1.06
N ALA A 63 16.27 7.65 2.34
CA ALA A 63 17.54 8.11 2.83
C ALA A 63 18.65 7.05 2.72
N LEU A 64 18.32 5.77 2.92
CA LEU A 64 19.26 4.66 2.68
C LEU A 64 19.59 4.52 1.19
N CYS A 65 18.61 4.60 0.30
CA CYS A 65 18.83 4.53 -1.14
C CYS A 65 19.74 5.68 -1.62
N ASP A 66 19.53 6.90 -1.12
CA ASP A 66 20.38 8.06 -1.41
C ASP A 66 21.81 7.84 -0.95
N GLN A 67 22.01 7.34 0.27
CA GLN A 67 23.35 7.05 0.81
C GLN A 67 24.09 5.98 0.01
N ILE A 68 23.39 4.91 -0.39
CA ILE A 68 23.97 3.84 -1.20
C ILE A 68 24.35 4.39 -2.58
N SER A 69 23.45 5.11 -3.24
CA SER A 69 23.72 5.76 -4.53
C SER A 69 24.96 6.66 -4.44
N ALA A 70 25.05 7.51 -3.41
CA ALA A 70 26.18 8.40 -3.22
C ALA A 70 27.51 7.65 -2.96
N LYS A 71 27.46 6.52 -2.24
CA LYS A 71 28.65 5.67 -2.02
C LYS A 71 29.10 4.99 -3.32
N LEU A 72 28.15 4.47 -4.11
CA LEU A 72 28.44 3.82 -5.39
C LEU A 72 29.01 4.82 -6.40
N ALA A 73 28.49 6.05 -6.43
CA ALA A 73 29.04 7.11 -7.28
C ALA A 73 30.51 7.42 -6.99
N LYS A 74 30.91 7.41 -5.69
CA LYS A 74 32.33 7.56 -5.29
C LYS A 74 33.23 6.41 -5.76
N SER A 75 32.63 5.24 -6.00
CA SER A 75 33.33 4.07 -6.54
C SER A 75 33.27 3.99 -8.08
N GLY A 76 32.81 5.05 -8.75
CA GLY A 76 32.70 5.11 -10.21
C GLY A 76 31.45 4.47 -10.79
N LEU A 77 30.49 4.04 -9.97
CA LEU A 77 29.23 3.43 -10.39
C LEU A 77 28.08 4.45 -10.25
N ALA A 78 27.66 5.04 -11.35
CA ALA A 78 26.53 5.97 -11.40
C ALA A 78 25.22 5.19 -11.39
N ILE A 79 24.64 4.96 -10.19
CA ILE A 79 23.33 4.31 -9.99
C ILE A 79 22.42 5.30 -9.28
N SER A 80 21.20 5.51 -9.81
CA SER A 80 20.24 6.43 -9.18
C SER A 80 19.66 5.85 -7.89
N PRO A 81 19.18 6.68 -6.95
CA PRO A 81 18.45 6.21 -5.76
C PRO A 81 17.23 5.36 -6.13
N GLU A 82 16.53 5.68 -7.21
CA GLU A 82 15.41 4.92 -7.74
C GLU A 82 15.82 3.52 -8.18
N ASP A 83 16.96 3.37 -8.82
CA ASP A 83 17.48 2.07 -9.24
C ASP A 83 17.88 1.22 -8.04
N VAL A 84 18.50 1.83 -7.03
CA VAL A 84 18.79 1.18 -5.75
C VAL A 84 17.49 0.70 -5.12
N TYR A 85 16.49 1.57 -5.03
CA TYR A 85 15.18 1.25 -4.49
C TYR A 85 14.53 0.07 -5.24
N ARG A 86 14.46 0.14 -6.57
CA ARG A 86 13.87 -0.92 -7.41
C ARG A 86 14.60 -2.24 -7.25
N LYS A 87 15.92 -2.23 -7.15
CA LYS A 87 16.73 -3.43 -6.90
C LYS A 87 16.32 -4.10 -5.58
N HIS A 88 16.15 -3.34 -4.51
CA HIS A 88 15.76 -3.88 -3.21
C HIS A 88 14.29 -4.32 -3.18
N VAL A 89 13.39 -3.64 -3.89
CA VAL A 89 12.00 -4.10 -4.09
C VAL A 89 11.98 -5.45 -4.81
N LYS A 90 12.88 -5.70 -5.76
CA LYS A 90 13.00 -7.03 -6.40
C LYS A 90 13.44 -8.11 -5.42
N ILE A 91 14.28 -7.81 -4.46
CA ILE A 91 14.83 -8.76 -3.48
C ILE A 91 13.82 -9.04 -2.35
N GLY A 92 13.39 -8.02 -1.66
CA GLY A 92 12.60 -8.11 -0.42
C GLY A 92 11.17 -7.60 -0.52
N GLY A 93 10.75 -7.07 -1.67
CA GLY A 93 9.44 -6.44 -1.83
C GLY A 93 8.31 -7.41 -2.15
N VAL A 94 7.09 -6.86 -2.13
CA VAL A 94 5.87 -7.58 -2.49
C VAL A 94 5.74 -7.67 -3.99
N ARG A 95 5.44 -8.88 -4.48
CA ARG A 95 5.28 -9.15 -5.91
C ARG A 95 4.26 -10.25 -6.18
N GLU A 96 3.66 -10.19 -7.34
CA GLU A 96 2.73 -11.21 -7.83
C GLU A 96 3.01 -11.57 -9.29
N TYR A 97 2.68 -12.81 -9.66
CA TYR A 97 2.92 -13.33 -11.00
C TYR A 97 1.59 -13.54 -11.74
N PHE A 98 1.54 -13.06 -12.97
CA PHE A 98 0.36 -13.20 -13.83
C PHE A 98 0.75 -13.72 -15.22
N ALA A 99 -0.16 -14.49 -15.81
CA ALA A 99 -0.11 -14.78 -17.23
C ALA A 99 -1.00 -13.77 -17.97
N VAL A 100 -0.41 -12.98 -18.85
CA VAL A 100 -1.10 -11.92 -19.58
C VAL A 100 -0.97 -12.19 -21.08
N LYS A 101 -2.04 -11.99 -21.85
CA LYS A 101 -2.00 -12.08 -23.32
C LYS A 101 -0.91 -11.15 -23.86
N GLU A 102 -0.10 -11.65 -24.79
CA GLU A 102 1.05 -10.91 -25.33
C GLU A 102 0.68 -9.50 -25.82
N ALA A 103 -0.45 -9.38 -26.51
CA ALA A 103 -0.97 -8.08 -26.98
C ALA A 103 -1.37 -7.09 -25.87
N ALA A 104 -1.53 -7.56 -24.62
CA ALA A 104 -1.94 -6.73 -23.49
C ALA A 104 -0.78 -6.38 -22.53
N VAL A 105 0.41 -6.93 -22.76
CA VAL A 105 1.55 -6.77 -21.85
C VAL A 105 1.95 -5.32 -21.69
N GLU A 106 2.20 -4.61 -22.80
CA GLU A 106 2.62 -3.20 -22.75
C GLU A 106 1.58 -2.30 -22.08
N ARG A 107 0.31 -2.47 -22.41
CA ARG A 107 -0.78 -1.72 -21.77
C ARG A 107 -0.87 -2.00 -20.26
N THR A 108 -0.63 -3.25 -19.85
CA THR A 108 -0.61 -3.63 -18.43
C THR A 108 0.57 -2.97 -17.72
N LYS A 109 1.76 -3.00 -18.33
CA LYS A 109 2.97 -2.37 -17.81
C LYS A 109 2.78 -0.86 -17.63
N GLU A 110 2.37 -0.16 -18.66
CA GLU A 110 2.13 1.30 -18.60
C GLU A 110 1.13 1.67 -17.49
N ARG A 111 0.03 0.92 -17.39
CA ARG A 111 -1.01 1.19 -16.39
C ARG A 111 -0.51 0.92 -14.96
N TRP A 112 0.38 -0.08 -14.81
CA TRP A 112 0.94 -0.42 -13.53
C TRP A 112 1.97 0.62 -13.06
N GLU A 113 2.89 0.98 -13.93
CA GLU A 113 3.99 1.91 -13.65
C GLU A 113 3.52 3.36 -13.41
N LYS A 114 2.38 3.77 -13.96
CA LYS A 114 1.74 5.07 -13.66
C LYS A 114 1.39 5.28 -12.19
N ARG A 115 1.41 4.23 -11.37
CA ARG A 115 1.12 4.32 -9.93
C ARG A 115 2.28 4.89 -9.10
N GLY A 116 3.48 4.96 -9.67
CA GLY A 116 4.67 5.55 -9.02
C GLY A 116 5.92 4.69 -9.11
N THR A 117 7.03 5.20 -8.63
CA THR A 117 8.40 4.67 -8.83
C THR A 117 8.57 3.21 -8.40
N GLY A 118 7.88 2.78 -7.36
CA GLY A 118 7.97 1.39 -6.86
C GLY A 118 7.06 0.39 -7.57
N TRP A 119 6.23 0.85 -8.50
CA TRP A 119 5.31 0.02 -9.26
C TRP A 119 5.92 -0.26 -10.63
N PHE A 120 6.47 -1.42 -10.82
CA PHE A 120 7.07 -1.79 -12.09
C PHE A 120 6.78 -3.24 -12.46
N VAL A 121 7.03 -3.59 -13.71
CA VAL A 121 6.72 -4.91 -14.29
C VAL A 121 7.99 -5.51 -14.88
N GLU A 122 8.22 -6.79 -14.60
CA GLU A 122 9.19 -7.60 -15.32
C GLU A 122 8.48 -8.66 -16.17
N ILE A 123 8.92 -8.80 -17.39
CA ILE A 123 8.47 -9.86 -18.29
C ILE A 123 9.36 -11.07 -18.06
N ILE A 124 8.75 -12.21 -17.76
CA ILE A 124 9.45 -13.48 -17.56
C ILE A 124 9.06 -14.39 -18.72
N ASP A 125 10.05 -14.85 -19.48
CA ASP A 125 9.80 -15.62 -20.72
C ASP A 125 9.29 -17.06 -20.49
N ASP A 126 9.02 -17.46 -19.26
CA ASP A 126 8.66 -18.82 -18.85
C ASP A 126 7.14 -19.01 -18.71
N CYS A 127 6.35 -18.63 -19.73
CA CYS A 127 4.90 -18.84 -19.70
C CYS A 127 4.49 -20.13 -20.41
N LYS A 128 3.90 -21.07 -19.65
CA LYS A 128 3.37 -22.33 -20.20
C LYS A 128 2.06 -22.18 -20.99
N ILE A 129 1.43 -21.00 -20.94
CA ILE A 129 0.16 -20.74 -21.62
C ILE A 129 0.46 -20.13 -22.99
N LYS A 130 0.03 -20.81 -24.05
CA LYS A 130 0.23 -20.35 -25.44
C LYS A 130 -0.40 -18.97 -25.68
N GLY A 131 0.35 -18.04 -26.28
CA GLY A 131 -0.09 -16.66 -26.55
C GLY A 131 -0.12 -15.73 -25.32
N CYS A 132 0.45 -16.18 -24.19
CA CYS A 132 0.60 -15.38 -22.99
C CYS A 132 2.08 -15.23 -22.63
N LYS A 133 2.40 -14.10 -21.99
CA LYS A 133 3.67 -13.86 -21.30
C LYS A 133 3.44 -13.93 -19.79
N LYS A 134 4.37 -14.53 -19.07
CA LYS A 134 4.40 -14.43 -17.60
C LYS A 134 5.03 -13.11 -17.22
N ILE A 135 4.33 -12.34 -16.42
CA ILE A 135 4.81 -11.07 -15.89
C ILE A 135 4.86 -11.12 -14.37
N CYS A 136 5.83 -10.40 -13.81
CA CYS A 136 5.93 -10.15 -12.38
C CYS A 136 5.56 -8.69 -12.12
N LEU A 137 4.53 -8.47 -11.33
CA LEU A 137 4.09 -7.14 -10.89
C LEU A 137 4.70 -6.86 -9.52
N TYR A 138 5.51 -5.82 -9.42
CA TYR A 138 6.08 -5.34 -8.17
C TYR A 138 5.24 -4.20 -7.61
N TYR A 139 4.95 -4.26 -6.32
CA TYR A 139 4.17 -3.27 -5.61
C TYR A 139 5.07 -2.19 -5.02
N GLY A 140 4.62 -0.94 -5.08
CA GLY A 140 5.31 0.17 -4.45
C GLY A 140 5.24 0.08 -2.92
N SER A 141 6.33 0.41 -2.25
CA SER A 141 6.44 0.33 -0.79
C SER A 141 5.40 1.16 -0.02
N SER A 142 4.68 2.07 -0.69
CA SER A 142 3.58 2.84 -0.11
C SER A 142 2.39 1.97 0.36
N THR A 143 2.25 0.76 -0.18
CA THR A 143 1.17 -0.17 0.15
C THR A 143 1.58 -1.26 1.15
N TYR A 144 2.85 -1.32 1.53
CA TYR A 144 3.39 -2.37 2.38
C TYR A 144 2.86 -2.28 3.81
N THR A 145 2.64 -3.42 4.42
CA THR A 145 2.46 -3.56 5.87
C THR A 145 3.76 -3.25 6.60
N THR A 146 3.70 -3.15 7.94
CA THR A 146 4.90 -2.95 8.76
C THR A 146 5.93 -4.08 8.57
N GLU A 147 5.46 -5.33 8.51
CA GLU A 147 6.30 -6.51 8.34
C GLU A 147 6.97 -6.58 6.96
N GLU A 148 6.21 -6.28 5.91
CA GLU A 148 6.72 -6.22 4.53
C GLU A 148 7.77 -5.11 4.38
N MET A 149 7.54 -3.97 5.03
CA MET A 149 8.49 -2.88 5.03
C MET A 149 9.76 -3.22 5.79
N GLN A 150 9.65 -3.93 6.91
CA GLN A 150 10.80 -4.38 7.67
C GLN A 150 11.67 -5.35 6.85
N ARG A 151 11.04 -6.30 6.14
CA ARG A 151 11.74 -7.19 5.20
C ARG A 151 12.48 -6.41 4.11
N LEU A 152 11.80 -5.40 3.52
CA LEU A 152 12.42 -4.55 2.52
C LEU A 152 13.62 -3.79 3.09
N LEU A 153 13.49 -3.16 4.26
CA LEU A 153 14.57 -2.44 4.94
C LEU A 153 15.76 -3.38 5.25
N THR A 154 15.49 -4.59 5.72
CA THR A 154 16.55 -5.59 5.98
C THR A 154 17.31 -6.00 4.71
N SER A 155 16.68 -5.91 3.54
CA SER A 155 17.35 -6.19 2.27
C SER A 155 18.27 -5.05 1.82
N VAL A 156 18.13 -3.85 2.38
CA VAL A 156 18.91 -2.64 2.03
C VAL A 156 20.14 -2.50 2.93
N VAL A 157 20.06 -2.98 4.16
CA VAL A 157 21.14 -2.95 5.16
C VAL A 157 22.06 -4.17 5.00
#